data_c435376c47d9844821dd5186cc0a8d0f
#
_entry.id   c435376c47d9844821dd5186cc0a8d0f
#
_cell.length_a   1.000
_cell.length_b   1.000
_cell.length_c   1.000
_cell.angle_alpha   90.00
_cell.angle_beta   90.00
_cell.angle_gamma   90.00
#
_symmetry.space_group_name_H-M   'P 1'
#
loop_
_entity.id
_entity.type
_entity.pdbx_description
1 polymer ?
#
loop_
_entity_poly.entity_id
_entity_poly.type
_entity_poly.pdbx_seq_one_letter_code
_entity_poly.pdbx_strand_id
1 'polypeptide(L)'
;MKPRTMNFSRDWKKLNDRMFATMRVHNAGDLKFTPDETVEVVSPKKKFKARVLLACTWKFKDLPFSFLEYDLEAAPGETRQKLINKLGKLYKFSEQPKPDNTVTVYFMEKV
;
A
#
# COMPACT_ATOMS: atom_id res chain seq x y z
N MET A 1 -18.82 -9.31 13.10
CA MET A 1 -18.65 -8.19 12.13
C MET A 1 -17.85 -8.66 10.94
N LYS A 2 -18.27 -8.27 9.74
CA LYS A 2 -17.49 -8.59 8.55
C LYS A 2 -16.18 -7.80 8.54
N PRO A 3 -15.03 -8.43 8.24
CA PRO A 3 -13.80 -7.69 8.05
C PRO A 3 -13.94 -6.66 6.92
N ARG A 4 -13.29 -5.52 7.08
CA ARG A 4 -13.19 -4.57 5.98
C ARG A 4 -12.28 -5.14 4.90
N THR A 5 -12.44 -4.65 3.69
CA THR A 5 -11.67 -5.12 2.54
C THR A 5 -10.53 -4.17 2.22
N MET A 6 -9.34 -4.74 1.97
CA MET A 6 -8.20 -4.01 1.45
C MET A 6 -7.95 -4.49 0.03
N ASN A 7 -8.22 -3.63 -0.94
CA ASN A 7 -8.16 -3.99 -2.36
C ASN A 7 -6.80 -3.70 -2.97
N PHE A 8 -6.33 -4.62 -3.81
CA PHE A 8 -5.14 -4.46 -4.63
C PHE A 8 -5.54 -4.62 -6.10
N SER A 9 -5.03 -3.73 -6.95
CA SER A 9 -5.32 -3.77 -8.40
C SER A 9 -4.52 -4.83 -9.15
N ARG A 10 -3.49 -5.41 -8.51
CA ARG A 10 -2.61 -6.41 -9.10
C ARG A 10 -2.32 -7.52 -8.10
N ASP A 11 -1.92 -8.70 -8.64
CA ASP A 11 -1.45 -9.81 -7.82
C ASP A 11 0.05 -9.64 -7.54
N TRP A 12 0.37 -8.65 -6.69
CA TRP A 12 1.76 -8.36 -6.31
C TRP A 12 2.42 -9.58 -5.68
N LYS A 13 3.70 -9.79 -5.98
CA LYS A 13 4.46 -10.93 -5.43
C LYS A 13 4.50 -10.92 -3.90
N LYS A 14 4.56 -9.75 -3.29
CA LYS A 14 4.55 -9.61 -1.84
C LYS A 14 3.33 -10.23 -1.18
N LEU A 15 2.21 -10.35 -1.91
CA LEU A 15 0.99 -10.97 -1.41
C LEU A 15 1.14 -12.49 -1.21
N ASN A 16 2.22 -13.09 -1.69
CA ASN A 16 2.55 -14.49 -1.43
C ASN A 16 3.29 -14.67 -0.10
N ASP A 17 3.82 -13.58 0.46
CA ASP A 17 4.58 -13.63 1.71
C ASP A 17 3.65 -13.62 2.92
N ARG A 18 4.08 -14.25 4.01
CA ARG A 18 3.31 -14.23 5.25
C ARG A 18 3.19 -12.81 5.79
N MET A 19 4.25 -12.03 5.71
CA MET A 19 4.28 -10.64 6.14
C MET A 19 4.59 -9.75 4.95
N PHE A 20 3.86 -8.66 4.83
CA PHE A 20 4.07 -7.70 3.76
C PHE A 20 3.71 -6.30 4.24
N ALA A 21 4.15 -5.28 3.49
CA ALA A 21 3.79 -3.89 3.76
C ALA A 21 3.17 -3.27 2.52
N THR A 22 2.29 -2.29 2.73
CA THR A 22 1.63 -1.59 1.63
C THR A 22 1.41 -0.12 1.99
N MET A 23 1.56 0.75 1.00
CA MET A 23 1.27 2.17 1.14
C MET A 23 -0.15 2.44 0.66
N ARG A 24 -0.87 3.26 1.41
CA ARG A 24 -2.22 3.70 1.05
C ARG A 24 -2.33 5.21 1.17
N VAL A 25 -3.03 5.81 0.22
CA VAL A 25 -3.41 7.21 0.27
C VAL A 25 -4.86 7.27 0.71
N HIS A 26 -5.12 7.97 1.81
CA HIS A 26 -6.49 8.14 2.29
C HIS A 26 -6.92 9.58 2.04
N ASN A 27 -8.10 9.72 1.45
CA ASN A 27 -8.73 11.03 1.27
C ASN A 27 -9.34 11.49 2.59
N ALA A 28 -9.60 12.80 2.68
CA ALA A 28 -10.28 13.34 3.86
C ALA A 28 -11.63 12.62 4.06
N GLY A 29 -11.85 12.10 5.26
CA GLY A 29 -13.06 11.35 5.60
C GLY A 29 -12.96 9.85 5.45
N ASP A 30 -11.91 9.33 4.80
CA ASP A 30 -11.70 7.89 4.72
C ASP A 30 -11.29 7.33 6.07
N LEU A 31 -11.83 6.18 6.42
CA LEU A 31 -11.44 5.48 7.64
C LEU A 31 -10.18 4.67 7.39
N LYS A 32 -9.11 5.02 8.09
CA LYS A 32 -7.88 4.25 8.05
C LYS A 32 -8.07 2.89 8.71
N PHE A 33 -7.27 1.90 8.28
CA PHE A 33 -7.20 0.63 8.98
C PHE A 33 -6.44 0.83 10.28
N THR A 34 -6.83 0.10 11.32
CA THR A 34 -6.23 0.26 12.64
C THR A 34 -5.37 -0.95 13.02
N PRO A 35 -4.32 -0.77 13.85
CA PRO A 35 -3.55 -1.89 14.36
C PRO A 35 -4.45 -2.94 15.01
N ASP A 36 -4.12 -4.21 14.83
CA ASP A 36 -4.84 -5.41 15.28
C ASP A 36 -6.15 -5.66 14.52
N GLU A 37 -6.57 -4.78 13.62
CA GLU A 37 -7.72 -5.05 12.77
C GLU A 37 -7.40 -6.17 11.79
N THR A 38 -8.35 -7.11 11.64
CA THR A 38 -8.26 -8.14 10.58
C THR A 38 -9.03 -7.62 9.36
N VAL A 39 -8.36 -7.66 8.21
CA VAL A 39 -8.96 -7.23 6.94
C VAL A 39 -8.96 -8.37 5.94
N GLU A 40 -9.88 -8.32 4.99
CA GLU A 40 -9.87 -9.23 3.85
C GLU A 40 -9.06 -8.57 2.73
N VAL A 41 -7.96 -9.22 2.35
CA VAL A 41 -7.13 -8.75 1.24
C VAL A 41 -7.66 -9.37 -0.05
N VAL A 42 -7.93 -8.52 -1.04
CA VAL A 42 -8.48 -8.96 -2.32
C VAL A 42 -7.64 -8.39 -3.46
N SER A 43 -7.15 -9.27 -4.31
CA SER A 43 -6.48 -8.93 -5.55
C SER A 43 -7.16 -9.71 -6.70
N PRO A 44 -6.79 -9.48 -7.97
CA PRO A 44 -7.50 -10.13 -9.08
C PRO A 44 -7.61 -11.65 -8.95
N LYS A 45 -6.59 -12.33 -8.41
CA LYS A 45 -6.57 -13.79 -8.30
C LYS A 45 -6.47 -14.31 -6.87
N LYS A 46 -6.41 -13.42 -5.88
CA LYS A 46 -6.16 -13.82 -4.48
C LYS A 46 -7.18 -13.21 -3.55
N LYS A 47 -7.50 -13.95 -2.50
CA LYS A 47 -8.38 -13.51 -1.45
C LYS A 47 -7.96 -14.21 -0.16
N PHE A 48 -7.57 -13.44 0.83
CA PHE A 48 -7.16 -13.99 2.12
C PHE A 48 -7.33 -12.95 3.23
N LYS A 49 -7.28 -13.40 4.48
CA LYS A 49 -7.34 -12.49 5.63
C LYS A 49 -5.95 -12.16 6.12
N ALA A 50 -5.76 -10.92 6.56
CA ALA A 50 -4.51 -10.46 7.15
C ALA A 50 -4.81 -9.52 8.31
N ARG A 51 -3.90 -9.49 9.28
CA ARG A 51 -3.99 -8.59 10.42
C ARG A 51 -3.06 -7.40 10.22
N VAL A 52 -3.55 -6.22 10.56
CA VAL A 52 -2.73 -5.00 10.56
C VAL A 52 -1.85 -5.03 11.81
N LEU A 53 -0.53 -5.10 11.64
CA LEU A 53 0.41 -5.11 12.75
C LEU A 53 0.76 -3.68 13.18
N LEU A 54 0.96 -2.80 12.21
CA LEU A 54 1.42 -1.43 12.46
C LEU A 54 0.98 -0.53 11.33
N ALA A 55 0.64 0.72 11.66
CA ALA A 55 0.31 1.75 10.68
C ALA A 55 1.23 2.95 10.96
N CYS A 56 2.03 3.33 9.97
CA CYS A 56 2.96 4.45 10.06
C CYS A 56 2.59 5.51 9.04
N THR A 57 2.62 6.77 9.46
CA THR A 57 2.27 7.90 8.61
C THR A 57 3.52 8.66 8.19
N TRP A 58 3.60 9.00 6.92
CA TRP A 58 4.74 9.73 6.33
C TRP A 58 4.23 10.83 5.41
N LYS A 59 5.02 11.89 5.25
CA LYS A 59 4.85 12.72 4.06
C LYS A 59 5.43 11.95 2.88
N PHE A 60 4.76 12.03 1.73
CA PHE A 60 5.19 11.24 0.57
C PHE A 60 6.64 11.50 0.18
N LYS A 61 7.08 12.77 0.26
CA LYS A 61 8.46 13.14 -0.06
C LYS A 61 9.49 12.48 0.85
N ASP A 62 9.11 12.12 2.08
CA ASP A 62 9.99 11.53 3.08
C ASP A 62 9.97 10.01 3.05
N LEU A 63 9.13 9.41 2.23
CA LEU A 63 9.03 7.96 2.12
C LEU A 63 10.33 7.39 1.54
N PRO A 64 10.97 6.41 2.22
CA PRO A 64 12.24 5.85 1.73
C PRO A 64 12.11 5.27 0.33
N PHE A 65 13.13 5.51 -0.51
CA PHE A 65 13.16 4.96 -1.87
C PHE A 65 13.12 3.43 -1.85
N SER A 66 13.80 2.81 -0.91
CA SER A 66 13.79 1.35 -0.76
C SER A 66 12.38 0.79 -0.52
N PHE A 67 11.53 1.55 0.19
CA PHE A 67 10.14 1.13 0.39
C PHE A 67 9.36 1.24 -0.92
N LEU A 68 9.54 2.32 -1.68
CA LEU A 68 8.88 2.47 -2.98
C LEU A 68 9.27 1.36 -3.94
N GLU A 69 10.55 0.98 -3.96
CA GLU A 69 11.03 -0.14 -4.76
C GLU A 69 10.31 -1.44 -4.38
N TYR A 70 10.20 -1.69 -3.09
CA TYR A 70 9.50 -2.86 -2.57
C TYR A 70 8.01 -2.82 -2.91
N ASP A 71 7.34 -1.71 -2.61
CA ASP A 71 5.88 -1.61 -2.73
C ASP A 71 5.42 -1.71 -4.20
N LEU A 72 6.19 -1.15 -5.11
CA LEU A 72 5.87 -1.11 -6.53
C LEU A 72 6.59 -2.20 -7.35
N GLU A 73 7.32 -3.10 -6.68
CA GLU A 73 8.08 -4.18 -7.31
C GLU A 73 8.96 -3.66 -8.45
N ALA A 74 9.81 -2.68 -8.09
CA ALA A 74 10.65 -1.99 -9.08
C ALA A 74 11.61 -2.94 -9.78
N ALA A 75 11.79 -2.74 -11.09
CA ALA A 75 12.84 -3.40 -11.84
C ALA A 75 14.21 -2.80 -11.47
N PRO A 76 15.32 -3.57 -11.61
CA PRO A 76 16.64 -3.01 -11.36
C PRO A 76 16.88 -1.72 -12.16
N GLY A 77 17.38 -0.68 -11.48
CA GLY A 77 17.70 0.59 -12.13
C GLY A 77 16.55 1.56 -12.32
N GLU A 78 15.34 1.24 -11.87
CA GLU A 78 14.24 2.20 -11.93
C GLU A 78 14.52 3.38 -11.00
N THR A 79 14.29 4.60 -11.52
CA THR A 79 14.49 5.82 -10.74
C THR A 79 13.26 6.14 -9.90
N ARG A 80 13.43 7.03 -8.91
CA ARG A 80 12.29 7.51 -8.11
C ARG A 80 11.20 8.11 -8.99
N GLN A 81 11.59 8.87 -10.03
CA GLN A 81 10.62 9.49 -10.93
C GLN A 81 9.80 8.44 -11.71
N LYS A 82 10.45 7.36 -12.15
CA LYS A 82 9.74 6.27 -12.82
C LYS A 82 8.75 5.58 -11.89
N LEU A 83 9.12 5.40 -10.61
CA LEU A 83 8.24 4.81 -9.62
C LEU A 83 7.06 5.73 -9.31
N ILE A 84 7.30 7.03 -9.22
CA ILE A 84 6.23 8.02 -9.03
C ILE A 84 5.25 7.99 -10.20
N ASN A 85 5.75 7.89 -11.43
CA ASN A 85 4.90 7.78 -12.63
C ASN A 85 4.08 6.49 -12.61
N LYS A 86 4.68 5.38 -12.20
CA LYS A 86 3.97 4.11 -12.04
C LYS A 86 2.84 4.24 -11.01
N LEU A 87 3.11 4.91 -9.91
CA LEU A 87 2.13 5.17 -8.86
C LEU A 87 0.94 5.99 -9.40
N GLY A 88 1.22 6.99 -10.23
CA GLY A 88 0.17 7.81 -10.86
C GLY A 88 -0.78 6.99 -11.71
N LYS A 89 -0.31 5.93 -12.37
CA LYS A 89 -1.15 5.04 -13.14
C LYS A 89 -2.06 4.20 -12.25
N LEU A 90 -1.62 3.87 -11.04
CA LEU A 90 -2.41 3.06 -10.09
C LEU A 90 -3.50 3.88 -9.41
N TYR A 91 -3.26 5.18 -9.16
CA TYR A 91 -4.15 6.02 -8.36
C TYR A 91 -4.95 7.03 -9.17
N LYS A 92 -4.91 7.02 -10.49
CA LYS A 92 -5.40 8.08 -11.37
C LYS A 92 -4.67 9.40 -11.06
N PHE A 93 -4.43 10.22 -12.06
CA PHE A 93 -3.62 11.43 -11.90
C PHE A 93 -4.13 12.41 -10.84
N SER A 94 -5.46 12.51 -10.66
CA SER A 94 -6.06 13.40 -9.66
C SER A 94 -5.86 12.91 -8.23
N GLU A 95 -5.53 11.64 -8.03
CA GLU A 95 -5.39 11.00 -6.72
C GLU A 95 -3.94 10.67 -6.39
N GLN A 96 -3.01 10.95 -7.31
CA GLN A 96 -1.59 10.71 -7.07
C GLN A 96 -1.10 11.55 -5.90
N PRO A 97 -0.36 10.96 -4.94
CA PRO A 97 0.12 11.73 -3.80
C PRO A 97 1.15 12.77 -4.25
N LYS A 98 0.95 14.01 -3.78
CA LYS A 98 1.91 15.09 -3.96
C LYS A 98 2.97 15.01 -2.87
N PRO A 99 4.16 15.65 -3.04
CA PRO A 99 5.25 15.56 -2.07
C PRO A 99 4.84 15.82 -0.62
N ASP A 100 3.97 16.80 -0.38
CA ASP A 100 3.55 17.17 0.97
C ASP A 100 2.31 16.42 1.47
N ASN A 101 1.75 15.53 0.66
CA ASN A 101 0.62 14.72 1.09
C ASN A 101 1.07 13.65 2.07
N THR A 102 0.18 13.30 3.00
CA THR A 102 0.40 12.24 3.96
C THR A 102 -0.03 10.91 3.37
N VAL A 103 0.81 9.89 3.52
CA VAL A 103 0.52 8.52 3.14
C VAL A 103 0.66 7.64 4.37
N THR A 104 -0.03 6.50 4.38
CA THR A 104 0.06 5.53 5.47
C THR A 104 0.64 4.23 4.96
N VAL A 105 1.65 3.72 5.66
CA VAL A 105 2.25 2.41 5.40
C VAL A 105 1.70 1.44 6.43
N TYR A 106 1.08 0.37 5.95
CA TYR A 106 0.56 -0.70 6.79
C TYR A 106 1.46 -1.91 6.71
N PHE A 107 1.84 -2.43 7.88
CA PHE A 107 2.57 -3.69 7.99
C PHE A 107 1.56 -4.77 8.33
N MET A 108 1.52 -5.82 7.52
CA MET A 108 0.47 -6.83 7.54
C MET A 108 1.03 -8.23 7.77
N GLU A 109 0.22 -9.08 8.39
CA GLU A 109 0.55 -10.50 8.56
C GLU A 109 -0.67 -11.34 8.19
N LYS A 110 -0.48 -12.35 7.34
CA LYS A 110 -1.57 -13.29 7.03
C LYS A 110 -1.99 -14.06 8.28
N VAL A 111 -3.27 -14.26 8.39
CA VAL A 111 -3.85 -15.06 9.48
C VAL A 111 -4.25 -16.43 9.00
#